data_513484aa39834fead1b49fd3e6ed19a1
#
_entry.id   513484aa39834fead1b49fd3e6ed19a1
#
_cell.length_a   1.000
_cell.length_b   1.000
_cell.length_c   1.000
_cell.angle_alpha   90.00
_cell.angle_beta   90.00
_cell.angle_gamma   90.00
#
_symmetry.space_group_name_H-M   'P 1'
#
loop_
_entity.id
_entity.type
_entity.pdbx_description
1 polymer ?
#
loop_
_entity_poly.entity_id
_entity_poly.type
_entity_poly.pdbx_seq_one_letter_code
_entity_poly.pdbx_strand_id
1 'polypeptide(L)'
;MGARDDELAARWVQLGVFSPINRLHSTSNPFSGKEPWNFNKRAEMIMGDFLRLRHELIPYLYTANHRACFEGCPLVRPLYWEEPEQKEAYEFPNEYYFGSELLAVPITERMEPEAELAGVKAWIPEGVWFDYQNSRIYRGGKQMMLYRTLEEMPVLAKAGAIIPRSLDRMGGTGNPNCMAADIFPGADGCFSVWEDDGRTEADGENDDRWAVTRLSLEWSPLTRFVIDGVEGNRSAVPEMRSWKLNFRNVEYGVPEVTVEGERVDAVVSYDGVRTNLTLELSEIPSVKTVEVRFGTGMEMASMDRADQAFEILNRAQISYDKKEAILDAVKKQRGDALLTIQSIEENTVLVGALAEILFSDGN
;
A
#
# COMPACT_ATOMS: atom_id res chain seq x y z
N MET A 1 -7.67 32.27 10.78
CA MET A 1 -7.81 30.81 10.58
C MET A 1 -9.00 30.56 9.67
N GLY A 2 -8.90 29.58 8.73
CA GLY A 2 -9.96 29.30 7.75
C GLY A 2 -11.19 28.63 8.36
N ALA A 3 -12.20 28.40 7.52
CA ALA A 3 -13.37 27.59 7.84
C ALA A 3 -13.00 26.10 7.83
N ARG A 4 -13.91 25.28 8.37
CA ARG A 4 -13.79 23.81 8.26
C ARG A 4 -13.84 23.41 6.79
N ASP A 5 -12.95 22.53 6.40
CA ASP A 5 -12.86 21.94 5.06
C ASP A 5 -12.72 20.44 5.21
N ASP A 6 -13.75 19.71 4.83
CA ASP A 6 -13.84 18.27 5.05
C ASP A 6 -12.89 17.49 4.11
N GLU A 7 -12.72 17.95 2.86
CA GLU A 7 -11.78 17.34 1.92
C GLU A 7 -10.33 17.55 2.37
N LEU A 8 -9.98 18.79 2.72
CA LEU A 8 -8.64 19.11 3.20
C LEU A 8 -8.29 18.31 4.44
N ALA A 9 -9.24 18.13 5.38
CA ALA A 9 -9.02 17.34 6.58
C ALA A 9 -8.74 15.86 6.26
N ALA A 10 -9.52 15.25 5.36
CA ALA A 10 -9.31 13.88 4.93
C ALA A 10 -7.93 13.70 4.27
N ARG A 11 -7.57 14.57 3.30
CA ARG A 11 -6.25 14.52 2.63
C ARG A 11 -5.09 14.77 3.59
N TRP A 12 -5.29 15.64 4.59
CA TRP A 12 -4.27 15.89 5.60
C TRP A 12 -4.02 14.68 6.48
N VAL A 13 -5.07 13.92 6.82
CA VAL A 13 -4.91 12.64 7.54
C VAL A 13 -4.25 11.59 6.66
N GLN A 14 -4.60 11.49 5.38
CA GLN A 14 -3.95 10.61 4.42
C GLN A 14 -2.43 10.85 4.39
N LEU A 15 -2.01 12.10 4.20
CA LEU A 15 -0.59 12.48 4.26
C LEU A 15 0.03 12.15 5.64
N GLY A 16 -0.69 12.43 6.74
CA GLY A 16 -0.23 12.17 8.09
C GLY A 16 0.04 10.70 8.37
N VAL A 17 -0.73 9.79 7.77
CA VAL A 17 -0.53 8.34 7.91
C VAL A 17 0.81 7.90 7.30
N PHE A 18 1.20 8.48 6.18
CA PHE A 18 2.48 8.25 5.51
C PHE A 18 3.55 9.30 5.89
N SER A 19 3.53 9.74 7.14
CA SER A 19 4.53 10.65 7.73
C SER A 19 5.17 10.01 8.95
N PRO A 20 6.35 10.46 9.40
CA PRO A 20 7.00 9.89 10.59
C PRO A 20 6.15 10.06 11.85
N ILE A 21 5.49 11.20 11.99
CA ILE A 21 4.61 11.53 13.11
C ILE A 21 3.23 11.91 12.56
N ASN A 22 2.19 11.29 13.08
CA ASN A 22 0.80 11.65 12.78
C ASN A 22 0.13 12.21 14.05
N ARG A 23 -0.40 13.42 13.95
CA ARG A 23 -1.09 14.08 15.05
C ARG A 23 -2.22 14.96 14.54
N LEU A 24 -3.43 14.73 15.07
CA LEU A 24 -4.59 15.61 14.85
C LEU A 24 -4.47 16.81 15.81
N HIS A 25 -3.67 17.79 15.39
CA HIS A 25 -3.39 18.98 16.22
C HIS A 25 -4.42 20.09 15.99
N SER A 26 -4.93 20.65 17.07
CA SER A 26 -5.85 21.77 17.09
C SER A 26 -5.29 22.95 17.92
N THR A 27 -6.04 24.04 17.95
CA THR A 27 -5.79 25.19 18.81
C THR A 27 -6.74 25.16 20.01
N SER A 28 -6.59 26.11 20.95
CA SER A 28 -7.52 26.29 22.07
C SER A 28 -8.93 26.78 21.66
N ASN A 29 -9.15 27.04 20.37
CA ASN A 29 -10.47 27.45 19.86
C ASN A 29 -11.45 26.27 19.90
N PRO A 30 -12.60 26.34 20.59
CA PRO A 30 -13.52 25.22 20.75
C PRO A 30 -14.18 24.77 19.44
N PHE A 31 -14.13 25.58 18.36
CA PHE A 31 -14.69 25.26 17.04
C PHE A 31 -13.68 24.62 16.10
N SER A 32 -12.41 24.43 16.50
CA SER A 32 -11.32 23.96 15.65
C SER A 32 -10.94 22.51 15.90
N GLY A 33 -11.81 21.69 16.50
CA GLY A 33 -11.59 20.25 16.71
C GLY A 33 -11.22 19.54 15.40
N LYS A 34 -10.29 18.59 15.48
CA LYS A 34 -9.75 17.84 14.33
C LYS A 34 -10.08 16.36 14.38
N GLU A 35 -10.84 15.94 15.37
CA GLU A 35 -11.29 14.57 15.50
C GLU A 35 -12.21 14.21 14.32
N PRO A 36 -12.14 12.99 13.79
CA PRO A 36 -12.89 12.57 12.59
C PRO A 36 -14.39 12.88 12.65
N TRP A 37 -15.02 12.69 13.80
CA TRP A 37 -16.46 12.94 14.00
C TRP A 37 -16.88 14.41 13.96
N ASN A 38 -15.94 15.35 13.92
CA ASN A 38 -16.23 16.78 13.73
C ASN A 38 -16.43 17.16 12.26
N PHE A 39 -16.22 16.24 11.32
CA PHE A 39 -16.35 16.45 9.90
C PHE A 39 -17.61 15.76 9.33
N ASN A 40 -17.85 15.89 8.03
CA ASN A 40 -18.96 15.17 7.40
C ASN A 40 -18.71 13.65 7.44
N LYS A 41 -19.77 12.86 7.23
CA LYS A 41 -19.70 11.40 7.36
C LYS A 41 -18.68 10.74 6.44
N ARG A 42 -18.53 11.25 5.21
CA ARG A 42 -17.53 10.75 4.24
C ARG A 42 -16.11 10.98 4.75
N ALA A 43 -15.80 12.20 5.17
CA ALA A 43 -14.49 12.52 5.72
C ALA A 43 -14.20 11.77 7.02
N GLU A 44 -15.18 11.64 7.94
CA GLU A 44 -15.06 10.84 9.16
C GLU A 44 -14.66 9.39 8.86
N MET A 45 -15.33 8.75 7.89
CA MET A 45 -15.01 7.36 7.51
C MET A 45 -13.60 7.25 6.93
N ILE A 46 -13.25 8.13 5.98
CA ILE A 46 -11.91 8.14 5.36
C ILE A 46 -10.82 8.34 6.41
N MET A 47 -10.96 9.36 7.25
CA MET A 47 -10.00 9.63 8.32
C MET A 47 -9.86 8.42 9.27
N GLY A 48 -10.98 7.80 9.64
CA GLY A 48 -11.00 6.60 10.49
C GLY A 48 -10.28 5.41 9.86
N ASP A 49 -10.50 5.16 8.56
CA ASP A 49 -9.86 4.06 7.84
C ASP A 49 -8.35 4.26 7.72
N PHE A 50 -7.91 5.49 7.38
CA PHE A 50 -6.49 5.80 7.32
C PHE A 50 -5.81 5.75 8.69
N LEU A 51 -6.47 6.20 9.76
CA LEU A 51 -5.92 6.09 11.12
C LEU A 51 -5.80 4.62 11.55
N ARG A 52 -6.73 3.74 11.15
CA ARG A 52 -6.60 2.30 11.36
C ARG A 52 -5.41 1.73 10.58
N LEU A 53 -5.27 2.10 9.30
CA LEU A 53 -4.11 1.71 8.48
C LEU A 53 -2.79 2.15 9.15
N ARG A 54 -2.74 3.34 9.78
CA ARG A 54 -1.56 3.78 10.52
C ARG A 54 -1.19 2.83 11.67
N HIS A 55 -2.20 2.35 12.41
CA HIS A 55 -1.97 1.34 13.45
C HIS A 55 -1.54 -0.01 12.89
N GLU A 56 -2.14 -0.44 11.80
CA GLU A 56 -1.73 -1.67 11.14
C GLU A 56 -0.28 -1.60 10.64
N LEU A 57 0.19 -0.45 10.19
CA LEU A 57 1.57 -0.23 9.72
C LEU A 57 2.61 -0.11 10.84
N ILE A 58 2.26 -0.24 12.13
CA ILE A 58 3.22 -0.12 13.24
C ILE A 58 4.45 -1.03 13.07
N PRO A 59 4.35 -2.32 12.70
CA PRO A 59 5.54 -3.17 12.48
C PRO A 59 6.46 -2.63 11.39
N TYR A 60 5.90 -2.12 10.31
CA TYR A 60 6.65 -1.48 9.22
C TYR A 60 7.34 -0.19 9.68
N LEU A 61 6.61 0.68 10.39
CA LEU A 61 7.09 1.96 10.90
C LEU A 61 8.16 1.79 11.97
N TYR A 62 7.93 0.84 12.89
CA TYR A 62 8.88 0.57 13.96
C TYR A 62 10.21 0.06 13.40
N THR A 63 10.15 -0.88 12.46
CA THR A 63 11.32 -1.35 11.71
C THR A 63 12.06 -0.21 10.99
N ALA A 64 11.32 0.68 10.31
CA ALA A 64 11.94 1.82 9.63
C ALA A 64 12.59 2.79 10.62
N ASN A 65 12.03 2.98 11.81
CA ASN A 65 12.64 3.79 12.88
C ASN A 65 13.89 3.11 13.47
N HIS A 66 13.87 1.78 13.62
CA HIS A 66 15.07 1.03 13.98
C HIS A 66 16.20 1.28 12.96
N ARG A 67 15.91 1.17 11.66
CA ARG A 67 16.87 1.46 10.60
C ARG A 67 17.35 2.92 10.61
N ALA A 68 16.46 3.87 10.91
CA ALA A 68 16.85 5.27 11.04
C ALA A 68 17.87 5.48 12.18
N CYS A 69 17.69 4.77 13.29
CA CYS A 69 18.57 4.86 14.44
C CYS A 69 19.93 4.20 14.22
N PHE A 70 19.94 2.97 13.68
CA PHE A 70 21.14 2.16 13.63
C PHE A 70 21.88 2.21 12.28
N GLU A 71 21.17 2.51 11.19
CA GLU A 71 21.71 2.56 9.83
C GLU A 71 21.78 3.99 9.28
N GLY A 72 21.20 4.98 9.97
CA GLY A 72 21.10 6.35 9.47
C GLY A 72 20.16 6.51 8.28
N CYS A 73 19.23 5.55 8.04
CA CYS A 73 18.30 5.54 6.92
C CYS A 73 16.91 6.04 7.38
N PRO A 74 16.53 7.31 7.14
CA PRO A 74 15.28 7.86 7.65
C PRO A 74 14.05 7.23 6.97
N LEU A 75 12.91 7.20 7.68
CA LEU A 75 11.64 6.69 7.18
C LEU A 75 11.16 7.43 5.94
N VAL A 76 11.28 8.76 5.93
CA VAL A 76 10.91 9.59 4.77
C VAL A 76 12.18 10.07 4.07
N ARG A 77 12.28 9.77 2.79
CA ARG A 77 13.41 10.19 1.96
C ARG A 77 12.90 10.83 0.66
N PRO A 78 13.44 11.98 0.25
CA PRO A 78 13.10 12.56 -1.05
C PRO A 78 13.59 11.65 -2.17
N LEU A 79 13.00 11.79 -3.37
CA LEU A 79 13.35 10.95 -4.53
C LEU A 79 14.85 10.97 -4.85
N TYR A 80 15.50 12.13 -4.76
CA TYR A 80 16.94 12.27 -5.06
C TYR A 80 17.85 11.54 -4.05
N TRP A 81 17.33 10.99 -2.98
CA TRP A 81 18.09 10.14 -2.06
C TRP A 81 18.47 8.81 -2.70
N GLU A 82 17.52 8.20 -3.41
CA GLU A 82 17.71 6.92 -4.11
C GLU A 82 18.18 7.16 -5.56
N GLU A 83 17.72 8.25 -6.19
CA GLU A 83 17.90 8.56 -7.60
C GLU A 83 18.64 9.91 -7.81
N PRO A 84 19.85 10.10 -7.26
CA PRO A 84 20.54 11.39 -7.28
C PRO A 84 20.94 11.87 -8.67
N GLU A 85 21.09 10.96 -9.64
CA GLU A 85 21.48 11.26 -11.01
C GLU A 85 20.27 11.57 -11.92
N GLN A 86 19.05 11.34 -11.45
CA GLN A 86 17.83 11.59 -12.21
C GLN A 86 17.33 13.01 -11.98
N LYS A 87 17.19 13.77 -13.07
CA LYS A 87 16.69 15.15 -13.01
C LYS A 87 15.28 15.21 -12.44
N GLU A 88 14.44 14.27 -12.79
CA GLU A 88 13.06 14.14 -12.36
C GLU A 88 12.95 14.03 -10.84
N ALA A 89 13.92 13.42 -10.19
CA ALA A 89 13.94 13.27 -8.73
C ALA A 89 13.96 14.62 -7.98
N TYR A 90 14.34 15.71 -8.66
CA TYR A 90 14.34 17.09 -8.14
C TYR A 90 13.12 17.90 -8.57
N GLU A 91 12.35 17.41 -9.55
CA GLU A 91 11.20 18.12 -10.11
C GLU A 91 9.87 17.79 -9.44
N PHE A 92 9.84 16.71 -8.61
CA PHE A 92 8.65 16.23 -7.91
C PHE A 92 8.81 16.30 -6.37
N PRO A 93 8.84 17.51 -5.78
CA PRO A 93 9.18 17.70 -4.37
C PRO A 93 8.14 17.17 -3.38
N ASN A 94 6.94 16.85 -3.83
CA ASN A 94 5.86 16.32 -2.97
C ASN A 94 5.88 14.78 -2.91
N GLU A 95 6.64 14.12 -3.78
CA GLU A 95 6.84 12.68 -3.74
C GLU A 95 7.98 12.31 -2.79
N TYR A 96 7.83 11.18 -2.13
CA TYR A 96 8.87 10.69 -1.23
C TYR A 96 8.77 9.18 -1.01
N TYR A 97 9.92 8.55 -0.80
CA TYR A 97 9.98 7.19 -0.30
C TYR A 97 9.54 7.14 1.17
N PHE A 98 8.66 6.21 1.47
CA PHE A 98 8.18 5.94 2.82
C PHE A 98 8.60 4.53 3.25
N GLY A 99 9.64 4.44 4.07
CA GLY A 99 10.36 3.21 4.33
C GLY A 99 11.09 2.71 3.08
N SER A 100 11.38 1.42 3.03
CA SER A 100 12.10 0.79 1.91
C SER A 100 11.20 0.30 0.78
N GLU A 101 9.88 0.21 1.03
CA GLU A 101 8.97 -0.53 0.14
C GLU A 101 7.97 0.37 -0.61
N LEU A 102 7.74 1.59 -0.11
CA LEU A 102 6.65 2.45 -0.58
C LEU A 102 7.15 3.79 -1.13
N LEU A 103 6.46 4.27 -2.16
CA LEU A 103 6.54 5.62 -2.70
C LEU A 103 5.20 6.32 -2.47
N ALA A 104 5.19 7.40 -1.70
CA ALA A 104 4.00 8.18 -1.40
C ALA A 104 3.90 9.41 -2.32
N VAL A 105 2.72 9.63 -2.89
CA VAL A 105 2.44 10.73 -3.83
C VAL A 105 1.18 11.47 -3.38
N PRO A 106 1.26 12.34 -2.36
CA PRO A 106 0.09 13.01 -1.80
C PRO A 106 -0.57 13.96 -2.79
N ILE A 107 -1.91 13.91 -2.83
CA ILE A 107 -2.73 14.82 -3.62
C ILE A 107 -2.92 16.11 -2.83
N THR A 108 -2.50 17.24 -3.42
CA THR A 108 -2.59 18.59 -2.84
C THR A 108 -3.64 19.47 -3.50
N GLU A 109 -4.25 19.00 -4.57
CA GLU A 109 -5.30 19.69 -5.31
C GLU A 109 -6.71 19.25 -4.84
N ARG A 110 -7.69 20.12 -5.06
CA ARG A 110 -9.09 19.79 -4.78
C ARG A 110 -9.64 18.80 -5.79
N MET A 111 -10.55 17.99 -5.30
CA MET A 111 -11.33 17.07 -6.12
C MET A 111 -12.20 17.87 -7.12
N GLU A 112 -12.15 17.45 -8.38
CA GLU A 112 -13.07 17.95 -9.40
C GLU A 112 -14.47 17.36 -9.15
N PRO A 113 -15.51 18.21 -9.02
CA PRO A 113 -16.82 17.77 -8.52
C PRO A 113 -17.59 16.80 -9.42
N GLU A 114 -17.48 16.91 -10.75
CA GLU A 114 -18.22 16.05 -11.68
C GLU A 114 -17.58 14.67 -11.81
N ALA A 115 -16.24 14.60 -11.87
CA ALA A 115 -15.52 13.34 -11.91
C ALA A 115 -15.43 12.67 -10.53
N GLU A 116 -15.58 13.42 -9.44
CA GLU A 116 -15.27 13.01 -8.06
C GLU A 116 -13.83 12.50 -7.89
N LEU A 117 -12.89 13.11 -8.62
CA LEU A 117 -11.48 12.75 -8.67
C LEU A 117 -10.57 13.96 -8.46
N ALA A 118 -9.42 13.75 -7.85
CA ALA A 118 -8.33 14.71 -7.87
C ALA A 118 -7.08 14.06 -8.47
N GLY A 119 -6.31 14.84 -9.22
CA GLY A 119 -5.11 14.39 -9.88
C GLY A 119 -3.84 14.90 -9.21
N VAL A 120 -2.77 14.14 -9.32
CA VAL A 120 -1.42 14.55 -8.95
C VAL A 120 -0.45 14.10 -10.02
N LYS A 121 0.47 14.97 -10.39
CA LYS A 121 1.56 14.62 -11.32
C LYS A 121 2.63 13.87 -10.54
N ALA A 122 3.04 12.71 -11.04
CA ALA A 122 4.01 11.82 -10.44
C ALA A 122 5.15 11.50 -11.41
N TRP A 123 6.34 11.28 -10.90
CA TRP A 123 7.41 10.57 -11.56
C TRP A 123 7.60 9.22 -10.91
N ILE A 124 7.29 8.16 -11.67
CA ILE A 124 7.45 6.80 -11.19
C ILE A 124 8.85 6.32 -11.58
N PRO A 125 9.75 6.02 -10.61
CA PRO A 125 11.09 5.52 -10.88
C PRO A 125 11.07 4.22 -11.69
N GLU A 126 12.19 3.84 -12.30
CA GLU A 126 12.28 2.61 -13.09
C GLU A 126 11.82 1.37 -12.30
N GLY A 127 11.28 0.37 -13.00
CA GLY A 127 10.76 -0.87 -12.42
C GLY A 127 9.25 -1.02 -12.53
N VAL A 128 8.73 -2.02 -11.85
CA VAL A 128 7.28 -2.29 -11.76
C VAL A 128 6.79 -1.84 -10.39
N TRP A 129 5.70 -1.09 -10.40
CA TRP A 129 5.09 -0.53 -9.21
C TRP A 129 3.60 -0.89 -9.15
N PHE A 130 3.11 -1.08 -7.95
CA PHE A 130 1.73 -1.48 -7.66
C PHE A 130 1.08 -0.43 -6.77
N ASP A 131 -0.08 0.07 -7.16
CA ASP A 131 -0.84 0.91 -6.24
C ASP A 131 -1.30 0.09 -5.04
N TYR A 132 -0.91 0.55 -3.86
CA TYR A 132 -1.15 -0.14 -2.59
C TYR A 132 -2.64 -0.27 -2.26
N GLN A 133 -3.47 0.67 -2.71
CA GLN A 133 -4.90 0.71 -2.38
C GLN A 133 -5.79 0.07 -3.45
N ASN A 134 -5.52 0.35 -4.74
CA ASN A 134 -6.40 -0.10 -5.83
C ASN A 134 -5.81 -1.18 -6.75
N SER A 135 -4.62 -1.66 -6.46
CA SER A 135 -3.96 -2.75 -7.21
C SER A 135 -3.66 -2.45 -8.68
N ARG A 136 -3.60 -1.17 -9.10
CA ARG A 136 -3.11 -0.82 -10.45
C ARG A 136 -1.63 -1.06 -10.57
N ILE A 137 -1.20 -1.50 -11.75
CA ILE A 137 0.21 -1.76 -12.04
C ILE A 137 0.75 -0.65 -12.93
N TYR A 138 1.94 -0.15 -12.61
CA TYR A 138 2.63 0.88 -13.37
C TYR A 138 4.02 0.39 -13.75
N ARG A 139 4.39 0.61 -15.02
CA ARG A 139 5.79 0.51 -15.45
C ARG A 139 6.41 1.89 -15.31
N GLY A 140 7.44 1.97 -14.49
CA GLY A 140 8.15 3.21 -14.20
C GLY A 140 9.04 3.73 -15.31
N GLY A 141 9.98 4.63 -14.97
CA GLY A 141 10.82 5.37 -15.90
C GLY A 141 10.06 6.50 -16.62
N LYS A 142 8.92 6.96 -16.06
CA LYS A 142 8.08 7.97 -16.72
C LYS A 142 7.35 8.88 -15.73
N GLN A 143 6.99 10.06 -16.25
CA GLN A 143 6.06 10.97 -15.59
C GLN A 143 4.63 10.64 -16.03
N MET A 144 3.68 10.70 -15.09
CA MET A 144 2.27 10.54 -15.40
C MET A 144 1.37 11.26 -14.38
N MET A 145 0.10 11.44 -14.74
CA MET A 145 -0.92 11.88 -13.80
C MET A 145 -1.56 10.66 -13.15
N LEU A 146 -1.69 10.70 -11.81
CA LEU A 146 -2.41 9.71 -11.02
C LEU A 146 -3.70 10.37 -10.50
N TYR A 147 -4.85 9.70 -10.68
CA TYR A 147 -6.16 10.21 -10.28
C TYR A 147 -6.79 9.32 -9.24
N ARG A 148 -7.24 9.92 -8.12
CA ARG A 148 -7.88 9.18 -7.02
C ARG A 148 -9.12 9.89 -6.54
N THR A 149 -10.05 9.09 -6.05
CA THR A 149 -11.18 9.57 -5.26
C THR A 149 -10.70 10.14 -3.92
N LEU A 150 -11.60 10.69 -3.13
CA LEU A 150 -11.22 11.17 -1.80
C LEU A 150 -10.87 10.02 -0.84
N GLU A 151 -11.35 8.82 -1.12
CA GLU A 151 -11.08 7.61 -0.34
C GLU A 151 -9.65 7.08 -0.49
N GLU A 152 -8.89 7.59 -1.46
CA GLU A 152 -7.58 7.06 -1.82
C GLU A 152 -6.51 8.16 -1.88
N MET A 153 -5.28 7.78 -1.60
CA MET A 153 -4.07 8.56 -1.85
C MET A 153 -3.08 7.67 -2.61
N PRO A 154 -2.48 8.12 -3.74
CA PRO A 154 -1.49 7.30 -4.42
C PRO A 154 -0.33 6.94 -3.51
N VAL A 155 -0.16 5.65 -3.27
CA VAL A 155 0.98 5.04 -2.58
C VAL A 155 1.37 3.82 -3.39
N LEU A 156 2.58 3.78 -3.89
CA LEU A 156 3.05 2.75 -4.80
C LEU A 156 4.02 1.82 -4.07
N ALA A 157 3.79 0.52 -4.14
CA ALA A 157 4.71 -0.50 -3.68
C ALA A 157 5.58 -0.97 -4.85
N LYS A 158 6.89 -1.11 -4.65
CA LYS A 158 7.79 -1.64 -5.68
C LYS A 158 7.58 -3.15 -5.87
N ALA A 159 7.98 -3.69 -7.03
CA ALA A 159 8.06 -5.15 -7.22
C ALA A 159 8.95 -5.80 -6.16
N GLY A 160 8.52 -6.94 -5.62
CA GLY A 160 9.20 -7.64 -4.52
C GLY A 160 8.94 -7.05 -3.13
N ALA A 161 8.15 -5.97 -3.00
CA ALA A 161 7.86 -5.37 -1.71
C ALA A 161 7.14 -6.33 -0.77
N ILE A 162 7.53 -6.29 0.52
CA ILE A 162 6.88 -7.02 1.60
C ILE A 162 6.56 -6.02 2.71
N ILE A 163 5.27 -5.81 2.99
CA ILE A 163 4.80 -4.81 3.95
C ILE A 163 4.13 -5.51 5.12
N PRO A 164 4.83 -5.63 6.27
CA PRO A 164 4.23 -6.22 7.47
C PRO A 164 3.22 -5.28 8.10
N ARG A 165 2.12 -5.84 8.58
CA ARG A 165 1.06 -5.12 9.30
C ARG A 165 0.61 -5.86 10.55
N SER A 166 0.18 -5.14 11.57
CA SER A 166 -0.53 -5.68 12.73
C SER A 166 -2.02 -5.80 12.42
N LEU A 167 -2.61 -6.95 12.75
CA LEU A 167 -4.06 -7.16 12.67
C LEU A 167 -4.72 -7.21 14.05
N ASP A 168 -4.00 -6.88 15.11
CA ASP A 168 -4.55 -6.84 16.46
C ASP A 168 -5.56 -5.70 16.60
N ARG A 169 -6.82 -6.04 16.84
CA ARG A 169 -7.98 -5.12 16.73
C ARG A 169 -8.04 -4.01 17.80
N MET A 170 -7.29 -4.12 18.87
CA MET A 170 -7.40 -3.20 20.02
C MET A 170 -6.56 -1.94 19.88
N GLY A 171 -5.90 -1.72 18.73
CA GLY A 171 -5.07 -0.53 18.52
C GLY A 171 -3.87 -0.43 19.47
N GLY A 172 -3.45 -1.56 20.03
CA GLY A 172 -2.26 -1.65 20.87
C GLY A 172 -0.99 -1.35 20.04
N THR A 173 0.07 -0.95 20.74
CA THR A 173 1.40 -0.69 20.17
C THR A 173 2.40 -1.80 20.51
N GLY A 174 1.96 -2.85 21.21
CA GLY A 174 2.77 -4.03 21.51
C GLY A 174 3.00 -4.92 20.29
N ASN A 175 3.92 -5.86 20.42
CA ASN A 175 4.23 -6.82 19.35
C ASN A 175 3.02 -7.71 19.07
N PRO A 176 2.54 -7.77 17.81
CA PRO A 176 1.22 -8.33 17.52
C PRO A 176 1.18 -9.86 17.58
N ASN A 177 0.04 -10.39 18.06
CA ASN A 177 -0.27 -11.82 17.97
C ASN A 177 -0.73 -12.22 16.56
N CYS A 178 -1.35 -11.31 15.84
CA CYS A 178 -1.79 -11.53 14.48
C CYS A 178 -1.13 -10.52 13.55
N MET A 179 -0.35 -11.00 12.59
CA MET A 179 0.31 -10.19 11.58
C MET A 179 -0.24 -10.46 10.19
N ALA A 180 -0.22 -9.45 9.35
CA ALA A 180 -0.32 -9.62 7.92
C ALA A 180 1.01 -9.26 7.24
N ALA A 181 1.22 -9.81 6.05
CA ALA A 181 2.20 -9.34 5.10
C ALA A 181 1.52 -9.12 3.75
N ASP A 182 1.59 -7.89 3.22
CA ASP A 182 1.22 -7.62 1.83
C ASP A 182 2.46 -7.84 0.96
N ILE A 183 2.38 -8.77 0.02
CA ILE A 183 3.50 -9.30 -0.77
C ILE A 183 3.24 -8.96 -2.24
N PHE A 184 4.14 -8.20 -2.85
CA PHE A 184 4.00 -7.75 -4.23
C PHE A 184 4.90 -8.55 -5.18
N PRO A 185 4.39 -8.95 -6.36
CA PRO A 185 5.09 -9.83 -7.30
C PRO A 185 6.15 -9.08 -8.11
N GLY A 186 6.80 -9.81 -9.03
CA GLY A 186 7.61 -9.25 -10.11
C GLY A 186 9.10 -9.16 -9.84
N ALA A 187 9.55 -9.32 -8.59
CA ALA A 187 10.95 -9.38 -8.21
C ALA A 187 11.13 -10.16 -6.90
N ASP A 188 12.35 -10.58 -6.63
CA ASP A 188 12.73 -11.06 -5.31
C ASP A 188 12.68 -9.92 -4.30
N GLY A 189 12.38 -10.25 -3.03
CA GLY A 189 12.29 -9.26 -1.98
C GLY A 189 12.61 -9.81 -0.60
N CYS A 190 12.95 -8.93 0.32
CA CYS A 190 13.11 -9.28 1.72
C CYS A 190 12.77 -8.11 2.63
N PHE A 191 12.25 -8.43 3.80
CA PHE A 191 11.97 -7.46 4.86
C PHE A 191 12.23 -8.08 6.22
N SER A 192 13.04 -7.43 7.05
CA SER A 192 13.32 -7.87 8.43
C SER A 192 12.45 -7.06 9.38
N VAL A 193 11.49 -7.72 10.03
CA VAL A 193 10.64 -7.09 11.06
C VAL A 193 11.43 -7.04 12.35
N TRP A 194 11.72 -5.83 12.81
CA TRP A 194 12.38 -5.57 14.08
C TRP A 194 11.34 -5.30 15.18
N GLU A 195 11.48 -5.97 16.29
CA GLU A 195 10.62 -5.85 17.47
C GLU A 195 11.50 -5.79 18.72
N ASP A 196 10.98 -5.24 19.81
CA ASP A 196 11.69 -5.21 21.10
C ASP A 196 10.77 -5.58 22.26
N ASP A 197 11.33 -5.69 23.45
CA ASP A 197 10.61 -6.03 24.68
C ASP A 197 10.05 -4.80 25.44
N GLY A 198 10.10 -3.61 24.84
CA GLY A 198 9.58 -2.35 25.43
C GLY A 198 10.50 -1.69 26.45
N ARG A 199 11.69 -2.21 26.74
CA ARG A 199 12.67 -1.56 27.60
C ARG A 199 13.28 -0.34 26.91
N THR A 200 13.46 0.74 27.62
CA THR A 200 14.02 2.00 27.06
C THR A 200 15.54 2.03 27.03
N GLU A 201 16.19 1.23 27.86
CA GLU A 201 17.65 1.21 27.99
C GLU A 201 18.15 -0.23 27.85
N ALA A 202 19.34 -0.39 27.24
CA ALA A 202 20.03 -1.66 27.19
C ALA A 202 20.64 -1.99 28.56
N ASP A 203 20.56 -3.22 28.98
CA ASP A 203 21.20 -3.73 30.21
C ASP A 203 22.64 -4.13 29.91
N GLY A 204 23.57 -3.16 29.91
CA GLY A 204 24.99 -3.42 29.73
C GLY A 204 25.51 -3.18 28.31
N GLU A 205 26.64 -3.84 27.96
CA GLU A 205 27.33 -3.67 26.68
C GLU A 205 26.60 -4.37 25.50
N ASN A 206 25.78 -5.39 25.81
CA ASN A 206 25.01 -6.13 24.81
C ASN A 206 23.55 -5.70 24.85
N ASP A 207 23.07 -5.12 23.76
CA ASP A 207 21.65 -4.81 23.57
C ASP A 207 20.88 -6.06 23.17
N ASP A 208 20.35 -6.79 24.15
CA ASP A 208 19.60 -8.04 23.98
C ASP A 208 18.08 -7.84 23.88
N ARG A 209 17.61 -6.62 23.68
CA ARG A 209 16.18 -6.27 23.60
C ARG A 209 15.53 -6.75 22.30
N TRP A 210 16.32 -6.84 21.26
CA TRP A 210 15.83 -6.99 19.89
C TRP A 210 15.49 -8.41 19.51
N ALA A 211 14.34 -8.56 18.86
CA ALA A 211 13.93 -9.72 18.10
C ALA A 211 13.80 -9.35 16.63
N VAL A 212 14.15 -10.27 15.75
CA VAL A 212 13.99 -10.07 14.31
C VAL A 212 13.35 -11.28 13.66
N THR A 213 12.31 -11.02 12.85
CA THR A 213 11.67 -12.01 11.97
C THR A 213 11.91 -11.59 10.53
N ARG A 214 12.65 -12.42 9.77
CA ARG A 214 12.92 -12.13 8.35
C ARG A 214 11.81 -12.73 7.48
N LEU A 215 11.33 -11.92 6.54
CA LEU A 215 10.39 -12.30 5.49
C LEU A 215 11.13 -12.24 4.17
N SER A 216 11.02 -13.26 3.33
CA SER A 216 11.71 -13.29 2.03
C SER A 216 10.80 -13.86 0.92
N LEU A 217 10.90 -13.27 -0.25
CA LEU A 217 10.24 -13.69 -1.48
C LEU A 217 11.30 -14.01 -2.54
N GLU A 218 11.28 -15.23 -3.03
CA GLU A 218 11.93 -15.64 -4.27
C GLU A 218 10.83 -15.72 -5.33
N TRP A 219 10.87 -14.82 -6.33
CA TRP A 219 9.76 -14.69 -7.27
C TRP A 219 9.82 -15.71 -8.40
N SER A 220 10.99 -15.91 -9.01
CA SER A 220 11.15 -16.69 -10.25
C SER A 220 12.36 -17.65 -10.18
N PRO A 221 12.32 -18.82 -10.83
CA PRO A 221 11.25 -19.38 -11.67
C PRO A 221 10.12 -20.06 -10.88
N LEU A 222 10.34 -20.42 -9.63
CA LEU A 222 9.33 -21.01 -8.74
C LEU A 222 9.13 -20.04 -7.57
N THR A 223 7.90 -19.59 -7.37
CA THR A 223 7.60 -18.64 -6.30
C THR A 223 7.67 -19.33 -4.93
N ARG A 224 8.49 -18.75 -4.06
CA ARG A 224 8.70 -19.21 -2.69
C ARG A 224 8.68 -18.02 -1.74
N PHE A 225 7.86 -18.09 -0.70
CA PHE A 225 7.84 -17.10 0.36
C PHE A 225 8.18 -17.76 1.69
N VAL A 226 9.05 -17.14 2.47
CA VAL A 226 9.53 -17.68 3.76
C VAL A 226 9.34 -16.66 4.86
N ILE A 227 8.86 -17.13 5.99
CA ILE A 227 8.91 -16.45 7.28
C ILE A 227 9.92 -17.23 8.12
N ASP A 228 11.08 -16.65 8.38
CA ASP A 228 12.08 -17.29 9.24
C ASP A 228 11.62 -17.31 10.70
N GLY A 229 12.02 -18.31 11.43
CA GLY A 229 11.86 -18.31 12.89
C GLY A 229 12.53 -17.11 13.53
N VAL A 230 11.92 -16.54 14.56
CA VAL A 230 12.45 -15.36 15.24
C VAL A 230 13.85 -15.58 15.79
N GLU A 231 14.75 -14.65 15.50
CA GLU A 231 16.12 -14.58 16.03
C GLU A 231 16.21 -13.52 17.14
N GLY A 232 17.22 -13.63 18.02
CA GLY A 232 17.46 -12.69 19.12
C GLY A 232 16.57 -12.93 20.33
N ASN A 233 15.98 -11.88 20.90
CA ASN A 233 15.18 -11.95 22.11
C ASN A 233 13.78 -12.53 21.84
N ARG A 234 13.66 -13.85 21.98
CA ARG A 234 12.39 -14.57 21.76
C ARG A 234 11.30 -14.17 22.74
N SER A 235 11.65 -13.63 23.90
CA SER A 235 10.66 -13.18 24.88
C SER A 235 10.00 -11.83 24.51
N ALA A 236 10.56 -11.12 23.55
CA ALA A 236 10.00 -9.88 23.03
C ALA A 236 8.77 -10.11 22.14
N VAL A 237 8.60 -11.30 21.59
CA VAL A 237 7.50 -11.61 20.67
C VAL A 237 6.54 -12.63 21.27
N PRO A 238 5.27 -12.70 20.80
CA PRO A 238 4.34 -13.77 21.20
C PRO A 238 4.92 -15.15 20.88
N GLU A 239 4.70 -16.13 21.77
CA GLU A 239 5.12 -17.52 21.56
C GLU A 239 4.47 -18.13 20.31
N MET A 240 3.19 -17.82 20.11
CA MET A 240 2.40 -18.23 18.94
C MET A 240 1.91 -17.02 18.19
N ARG A 241 2.02 -17.04 16.86
CA ARG A 241 1.61 -15.95 15.99
C ARG A 241 0.76 -16.46 14.84
N SER A 242 -0.34 -15.76 14.55
CA SER A 242 -1.13 -16.00 13.35
C SER A 242 -0.68 -15.08 12.22
N TRP A 243 -0.75 -15.57 11.00
CA TRP A 243 -0.34 -14.83 9.82
C TRP A 243 -1.44 -14.77 8.76
N LYS A 244 -1.61 -13.59 8.16
CA LYS A 244 -2.39 -13.38 6.95
C LYS A 244 -1.47 -12.91 5.84
N LEU A 245 -1.19 -13.77 4.88
CA LEU A 245 -0.28 -13.50 3.77
C LEU A 245 -1.13 -13.10 2.56
N ASN A 246 -0.99 -11.86 2.10
CA ASN A 246 -1.73 -11.31 0.97
C ASN A 246 -0.77 -11.20 -0.22
N PHE A 247 -0.80 -12.16 -1.13
CA PHE A 247 -0.12 -12.06 -2.41
C PHE A 247 -0.97 -11.19 -3.33
N ARG A 248 -0.47 -9.98 -3.62
CA ARG A 248 -1.18 -8.94 -4.36
C ARG A 248 -0.90 -9.09 -5.86
N ASN A 249 -1.88 -8.74 -6.69
CA ASN A 249 -1.71 -8.70 -8.15
C ASN A 249 -1.15 -10.00 -8.75
N VAL A 250 -1.71 -11.14 -8.38
CA VAL A 250 -1.28 -12.46 -8.84
C VAL A 250 -2.45 -13.26 -9.38
N GLU A 251 -2.16 -14.18 -10.32
CA GLU A 251 -3.11 -15.21 -10.72
C GLU A 251 -3.38 -16.18 -9.57
N TYR A 252 -4.52 -16.86 -9.64
CA TYR A 252 -4.83 -17.91 -8.67
C TYR A 252 -3.81 -19.04 -8.75
N GLY A 253 -3.21 -19.36 -7.62
CA GLY A 253 -2.28 -20.48 -7.45
C GLY A 253 -2.62 -21.31 -6.23
N VAL A 254 -2.29 -22.59 -6.26
CA VAL A 254 -2.45 -23.50 -5.11
C VAL A 254 -1.14 -23.54 -4.34
N PRO A 255 -1.08 -22.98 -3.12
CA PRO A 255 0.12 -23.01 -2.31
C PRO A 255 0.30 -24.37 -1.63
N GLU A 256 1.55 -24.77 -1.47
CA GLU A 256 1.97 -25.75 -0.48
C GLU A 256 2.60 -25.00 0.69
N VAL A 257 2.10 -25.24 1.91
CA VAL A 257 2.59 -24.58 3.12
C VAL A 257 3.22 -25.61 4.04
N THR A 258 4.42 -25.30 4.50
CA THR A 258 5.13 -26.14 5.48
C THR A 258 5.61 -25.32 6.67
N VAL A 259 5.68 -25.94 7.85
CA VAL A 259 6.32 -25.42 9.06
C VAL A 259 7.43 -26.40 9.45
N GLU A 260 8.67 -25.96 9.45
CA GLU A 260 9.85 -26.83 9.63
C GLU A 260 9.86 -28.03 8.67
N GLY A 261 9.36 -27.85 7.44
CA GLY A 261 9.27 -28.91 6.43
C GLY A 261 8.05 -29.83 6.56
N GLU A 262 7.28 -29.75 7.64
CA GLU A 262 6.05 -30.50 7.80
C GLU A 262 4.87 -29.73 7.20
N ARG A 263 4.06 -30.39 6.37
CA ARG A 263 2.91 -29.77 5.70
C ARG A 263 1.84 -29.37 6.72
N VAL A 264 1.33 -28.15 6.56
CA VAL A 264 0.23 -27.62 7.38
C VAL A 264 -0.89 -27.11 6.50
N ASP A 265 -2.10 -27.12 7.03
CA ASP A 265 -3.27 -26.56 6.35
C ASP A 265 -3.29 -25.05 6.50
N ALA A 266 -3.63 -24.36 5.42
CA ALA A 266 -3.88 -22.92 5.39
C ALA A 266 -5.30 -22.67 4.86
N VAL A 267 -5.96 -21.63 5.36
CA VAL A 267 -7.20 -21.15 4.76
C VAL A 267 -6.83 -20.27 3.58
N VAL A 268 -7.25 -20.67 2.37
CA VAL A 268 -6.92 -19.99 1.12
C VAL A 268 -8.17 -19.32 0.57
N SER A 269 -8.06 -18.04 0.20
CA SER A 269 -9.10 -17.30 -0.49
C SER A 269 -8.51 -16.47 -1.64
N TYR A 270 -9.30 -16.23 -2.68
CA TYR A 270 -8.89 -15.47 -3.85
C TYR A 270 -9.95 -14.44 -4.24
N ASP A 271 -9.53 -13.19 -4.31
CA ASP A 271 -10.34 -12.10 -4.88
C ASP A 271 -9.96 -11.93 -6.35
N GLY A 272 -10.79 -12.47 -7.24
CA GLY A 272 -10.56 -12.41 -8.68
C GLY A 272 -10.73 -11.02 -9.30
N VAL A 273 -11.40 -10.08 -8.62
CA VAL A 273 -11.52 -8.69 -9.09
C VAL A 273 -10.23 -7.92 -8.80
N ARG A 274 -9.72 -8.03 -7.58
CA ARG A 274 -8.47 -7.39 -7.14
C ARG A 274 -7.22 -8.21 -7.46
N THR A 275 -7.40 -9.43 -7.97
CA THR A 275 -6.31 -10.38 -8.26
C THR A 275 -5.39 -10.62 -7.05
N ASN A 276 -6.00 -10.85 -5.88
CA ASN A 276 -5.29 -11.06 -4.64
C ASN A 276 -5.53 -12.45 -4.07
N LEU A 277 -4.47 -13.17 -3.78
CA LEU A 277 -4.49 -14.47 -3.10
C LEU A 277 -4.15 -14.26 -1.62
N THR A 278 -5.01 -14.73 -0.74
CA THR A 278 -4.82 -14.63 0.71
C THR A 278 -4.70 -16.00 1.33
N LEU A 279 -3.68 -16.19 2.18
CA LEU A 279 -3.48 -17.37 3.00
C LEU A 279 -3.55 -16.97 4.48
N GLU A 280 -4.33 -17.70 5.26
CA GLU A 280 -4.40 -17.51 6.73
C GLU A 280 -3.83 -18.74 7.43
N LEU A 281 -2.86 -18.50 8.32
CA LEU A 281 -2.18 -19.47 9.14
C LEU A 281 -2.42 -19.12 10.61
N SER A 282 -2.92 -20.07 11.39
CA SER A 282 -3.25 -19.83 12.79
C SER A 282 -2.26 -20.52 13.71
N GLU A 283 -1.89 -19.82 14.79
CA GLU A 283 -1.13 -20.39 15.92
C GLU A 283 0.19 -21.06 15.50
N ILE A 284 1.00 -20.37 14.71
CA ILE A 284 2.34 -20.82 14.34
C ILE A 284 3.33 -20.42 15.44
N PRO A 285 4.12 -21.35 15.97
CA PRO A 285 5.19 -21.00 16.93
C PRO A 285 6.17 -20.01 16.29
N SER A 286 6.40 -18.87 16.93
CA SER A 286 7.19 -17.76 16.35
C SER A 286 8.66 -18.15 16.10
N VAL A 287 9.15 -19.20 16.74
CA VAL A 287 10.52 -19.72 16.55
C VAL A 287 10.66 -20.66 15.36
N LYS A 288 9.56 -21.01 14.68
CA LYS A 288 9.58 -21.95 13.55
C LYS A 288 9.54 -21.23 12.22
N THR A 289 10.22 -21.81 11.25
CA THR A 289 10.21 -21.34 9.86
C THR A 289 8.94 -21.81 9.15
N VAL A 290 8.26 -20.87 8.51
CA VAL A 290 7.12 -21.13 7.60
C VAL A 290 7.61 -20.97 6.16
N GLU A 291 7.25 -21.91 5.31
CA GLU A 291 7.52 -21.81 3.89
C GLU A 291 6.25 -22.02 3.08
N VAL A 292 6.01 -21.10 2.13
CA VAL A 292 4.92 -21.16 1.16
C VAL A 292 5.53 -21.33 -0.22
N ARG A 293 5.18 -22.40 -0.92
CA ARG A 293 5.66 -22.71 -2.29
C ARG A 293 4.52 -22.79 -3.28
N PHE A 294 4.77 -22.29 -4.48
CA PHE A 294 3.87 -22.46 -5.63
C PHE A 294 4.59 -23.28 -6.68
N GLY A 295 4.16 -24.52 -6.86
CA GLY A 295 4.88 -25.54 -7.64
C GLY A 295 5.07 -25.22 -9.13
N THR A 296 4.25 -24.34 -9.71
CA THR A 296 4.36 -23.85 -11.09
C THR A 296 4.89 -22.42 -11.18
N GLY A 297 5.27 -21.80 -10.03
CA GLY A 297 5.45 -20.37 -9.92
C GLY A 297 4.12 -19.62 -9.90
N MET A 298 4.18 -18.30 -9.73
CA MET A 298 3.03 -17.41 -9.85
C MET A 298 3.24 -16.43 -11.00
N GLU A 299 2.14 -16.02 -11.62
CA GLU A 299 2.15 -14.99 -12.64
C GLU A 299 1.53 -13.71 -12.07
N MET A 300 2.02 -12.56 -12.55
CA MET A 300 1.40 -11.28 -12.23
C MET A 300 0.05 -11.18 -12.92
N ALA A 301 -0.93 -10.63 -12.22
CA ALA A 301 -2.25 -10.34 -12.75
C ALA A 301 -2.63 -8.89 -12.50
N SER A 302 -3.41 -8.34 -13.41
CA SER A 302 -3.98 -7.00 -13.28
C SER A 302 -5.50 -7.07 -13.28
N MET A 303 -6.12 -6.08 -12.65
CA MET A 303 -7.57 -5.90 -12.72
C MET A 303 -8.00 -5.62 -14.18
N ASP A 304 -9.18 -6.11 -14.55
CA ASP A 304 -9.77 -5.78 -15.85
C ASP A 304 -9.97 -4.27 -15.99
N ARG A 305 -9.59 -3.72 -17.14
CA ARG A 305 -9.67 -2.27 -17.43
C ARG A 305 -11.10 -1.77 -17.46
N ALA A 306 -12.05 -2.59 -17.91
CA ALA A 306 -13.45 -2.21 -17.94
C ALA A 306 -14.06 -2.15 -16.54
N ASP A 307 -13.63 -3.03 -15.63
CA ASP A 307 -14.03 -2.99 -14.22
C ASP A 307 -13.47 -1.75 -13.54
N GLN A 308 -12.20 -1.42 -13.76
CA GLN A 308 -11.59 -0.18 -13.25
C GLN A 308 -12.29 1.08 -13.81
N ALA A 309 -12.58 1.10 -15.12
CA ALA A 309 -13.30 2.21 -15.74
C ALA A 309 -14.73 2.31 -15.21
N PHE A 310 -15.41 1.20 -14.97
CA PHE A 310 -16.75 1.17 -14.39
C PHE A 310 -16.76 1.77 -12.97
N GLU A 311 -15.79 1.46 -12.12
CA GLU A 311 -15.68 2.05 -10.78
C GLU A 311 -15.63 3.58 -10.83
N ILE A 312 -14.84 4.14 -11.75
CA ILE A 312 -14.73 5.60 -11.95
C ILE A 312 -16.03 6.17 -12.53
N LEU A 313 -16.53 5.61 -13.62
CA LEU A 313 -17.73 6.08 -14.30
C LEU A 313 -18.98 6.01 -13.41
N ASN A 314 -19.07 5.01 -12.55
CA ASN A 314 -20.20 4.86 -11.63
C ASN A 314 -20.33 6.08 -10.69
N ARG A 315 -19.21 6.65 -10.26
CA ARG A 315 -19.16 7.84 -9.38
C ARG A 315 -19.38 9.16 -10.14
N ALA A 316 -18.82 9.27 -11.35
CA ALA A 316 -18.86 10.50 -12.14
C ALA A 316 -20.28 11.03 -12.36
N GLN A 317 -20.48 12.34 -12.24
CA GLN A 317 -21.78 13.02 -12.36
C GLN A 317 -22.05 13.44 -13.83
N ILE A 318 -21.97 12.47 -14.75
CA ILE A 318 -22.27 12.62 -16.19
C ILE A 318 -23.48 11.78 -16.59
N SER A 319 -24.03 12.01 -17.78
CA SER A 319 -25.21 11.28 -18.24
C SER A 319 -24.95 9.77 -18.39
N TYR A 320 -25.96 8.95 -18.15
CA TYR A 320 -25.86 7.49 -18.29
C TYR A 320 -25.45 7.07 -19.70
N ASP A 321 -25.94 7.75 -20.74
CA ASP A 321 -25.59 7.46 -22.13
C ASP A 321 -24.08 7.67 -22.37
N LYS A 322 -23.50 8.74 -21.81
CA LYS A 322 -22.04 8.96 -21.87
C LYS A 322 -21.28 7.87 -21.13
N LYS A 323 -21.71 7.48 -19.91
CA LYS A 323 -21.07 6.40 -19.14
C LYS A 323 -21.05 5.10 -19.92
N GLU A 324 -22.18 4.73 -20.51
CA GLU A 324 -22.31 3.50 -21.30
C GLU A 324 -21.42 3.54 -22.55
N ALA A 325 -21.45 4.66 -23.31
CA ALA A 325 -20.61 4.82 -24.50
C ALA A 325 -19.10 4.78 -24.19
N ILE A 326 -18.67 5.40 -23.10
CA ILE A 326 -17.27 5.37 -22.63
C ILE A 326 -16.87 3.94 -22.22
N LEU A 327 -17.70 3.29 -21.41
CA LEU A 327 -17.41 1.91 -20.98
C LEU A 327 -17.33 0.93 -22.15
N ASP A 328 -18.22 1.11 -23.12
CA ASP A 328 -18.20 0.33 -24.37
C ASP A 328 -16.94 0.57 -25.21
N ALA A 329 -16.45 1.82 -25.26
CA ALA A 329 -15.19 2.14 -25.92
C ALA A 329 -14.00 1.44 -25.23
N VAL A 330 -13.94 1.48 -23.89
CA VAL A 330 -12.90 0.75 -23.11
C VAL A 330 -12.94 -0.75 -23.40
N LYS A 331 -14.12 -1.36 -23.42
CA LYS A 331 -14.28 -2.81 -23.69
C LYS A 331 -13.88 -3.24 -25.09
N LYS A 332 -14.16 -2.39 -26.10
CA LYS A 332 -14.05 -2.79 -27.51
C LYS A 332 -12.77 -2.35 -28.21
N GLN A 333 -12.17 -1.23 -27.81
CA GLN A 333 -11.17 -0.52 -28.61
C GLN A 333 -9.75 -0.51 -27.98
N ARG A 334 -9.54 -1.05 -26.81
CA ARG A 334 -8.24 -1.04 -26.09
C ARG A 334 -7.50 0.30 -26.22
N GLY A 335 -6.34 0.37 -26.91
CA GLY A 335 -5.51 1.57 -27.03
C GLY A 335 -6.19 2.75 -27.76
N ASP A 336 -7.09 2.52 -28.69
CA ASP A 336 -7.80 3.57 -29.45
C ASP A 336 -8.99 4.14 -28.68
N ALA A 337 -9.35 3.54 -27.54
CA ALA A 337 -10.47 3.97 -26.73
C ALA A 337 -10.34 5.44 -26.28
N LEU A 338 -9.11 5.92 -26.03
CA LEU A 338 -8.89 7.29 -25.57
C LEU A 338 -9.42 8.35 -26.54
N LEU A 339 -9.23 8.17 -27.86
CA LEU A 339 -9.74 9.12 -28.85
C LEU A 339 -11.27 9.16 -28.87
N THR A 340 -11.89 7.99 -28.71
CA THR A 340 -13.36 7.91 -28.59
C THR A 340 -13.84 8.56 -27.32
N ILE A 341 -13.18 8.33 -26.18
CA ILE A 341 -13.52 8.96 -24.88
C ILE A 341 -13.43 10.48 -24.98
N GLN A 342 -12.34 11.01 -25.55
CA GLN A 342 -12.15 12.46 -25.75
C GLN A 342 -13.19 13.09 -26.68
N SER A 343 -13.80 12.32 -27.58
CA SER A 343 -14.89 12.82 -28.43
C SER A 343 -16.26 12.85 -27.72
N ILE A 344 -16.43 12.09 -26.64
CA ILE A 344 -17.66 11.96 -25.87
C ILE A 344 -17.65 12.88 -24.64
N GLU A 345 -16.50 13.02 -23.99
CA GLU A 345 -16.34 13.68 -22.69
C GLU A 345 -15.30 14.80 -22.73
N GLU A 346 -15.72 15.99 -22.24
CA GLU A 346 -14.90 17.20 -22.20
C GLU A 346 -14.20 17.38 -20.83
N ASN A 347 -14.67 16.70 -19.78
CA ASN A 347 -14.07 16.77 -18.44
C ASN A 347 -12.66 16.17 -18.47
N THR A 348 -11.66 17.04 -18.44
CA THR A 348 -10.24 16.64 -18.57
C THR A 348 -9.74 15.75 -17.43
N VAL A 349 -10.33 15.87 -16.23
CA VAL A 349 -9.98 15.03 -15.07
C VAL A 349 -10.50 13.61 -15.29
N LEU A 350 -11.77 13.48 -15.72
CA LEU A 350 -12.36 12.17 -16.00
C LEU A 350 -11.64 11.47 -17.17
N VAL A 351 -11.39 12.20 -18.27
CA VAL A 351 -10.63 11.69 -19.43
C VAL A 351 -9.23 11.27 -19.02
N GLY A 352 -8.56 12.09 -18.18
CA GLY A 352 -7.23 11.77 -17.66
C GLY A 352 -7.20 10.50 -16.80
N ALA A 353 -8.20 10.30 -15.93
CA ALA A 353 -8.32 9.10 -15.11
C ALA A 353 -8.58 7.82 -15.94
N LEU A 354 -9.38 7.93 -17.00
CA LEU A 354 -9.59 6.83 -17.93
C LEU A 354 -8.32 6.54 -18.76
N ALA A 355 -7.57 7.58 -19.13
CA ALA A 355 -6.27 7.42 -19.77
C ALA A 355 -5.26 6.73 -18.85
N GLU A 356 -5.23 7.08 -17.55
CA GLU A 356 -4.41 6.36 -16.56
C GLU A 356 -4.69 4.86 -16.56
N ILE A 357 -5.97 4.45 -16.57
CA ILE A 357 -6.37 3.05 -16.63
C ILE A 357 -5.90 2.39 -17.92
N LEU A 358 -6.09 3.06 -19.07
CA LEU A 358 -5.73 2.50 -20.38
C LEU A 358 -4.22 2.27 -20.54
N PHE A 359 -3.39 3.08 -19.85
CA PHE A 359 -1.93 3.06 -19.98
C PHE A 359 -1.19 2.56 -18.74
N SER A 360 -1.91 2.16 -17.66
CA SER A 360 -1.27 1.70 -16.42
C SER A 360 -0.49 0.40 -16.62
N ASP A 361 -1.08 -0.64 -17.15
CA ASP A 361 -0.49 -1.99 -17.18
C ASP A 361 0.57 -2.21 -18.28
N GLY A 362 0.83 -1.23 -19.13
CA GLY A 362 1.97 -1.25 -20.06
C GLY A 362 1.94 -2.36 -21.13
N ASN A 363 0.75 -2.80 -21.57
CA ASN A 363 0.57 -3.72 -22.73
C ASN A 363 0.24 -2.93 -23.99
#